data_27639ae6a8a4165512fce03bb1461851
#
_entry.id   27639ae6a8a4165512fce03bb1461851
#
_cell.length_a   1.000
_cell.length_b   1.000
_cell.length_c   1.000
_cell.angle_alpha   90.00
_cell.angle_beta   90.00
_cell.angle_gamma   90.00
#
_symmetry.space_group_name_H-M   'P 1'
#
loop_
_entity.id
_entity.type
_entity.pdbx_description
1 polymer ?
#
loop_
_entity_poly.entity_id
_entity_poly.type
_entity_poly.pdbx_seq_one_letter_code
_entity_poly.pdbx_strand_id
1 'polypeptide(L)'
;MFNKILIANRGEIAVRIIRACRAMGIKTVAVYSTADRQALHTYLADEAVCIGPAPARDSYLNTTAILAAAQGTGADAIHPGYGFLSENSTFAKLCRDNDIVFIGPTPEVIDRMGNKSQARRTMMDAGVPVVPGTKKGIHDVDVALEQARTIGWPIMIKASSGGGGKGMRVSESEEDFADMFNIAQRESVNAFGDNTMYLERAVQNPRHVEVQIIADNHGNVVALGERDCSVQRNHQKMIEESPSPLLDADEDLRRRMMDDAVKAARAVGYTSAGTIEFLMDADRNYYFMEMNTRIQVEHCVTEMVTHTDLVGEMIRVAAGEPLSFSQDDIALRGHAIECRINAETPEKNFMPSPGTISQMHLPGGNGVRVDTAAYDGFEISPYYDSMIAKIIVQGRNRTEAIAKMRTALEEMVIVGVNTNLDFQYAIMENETFRAGLADTGFIEQFLAGEV
;
A
#
# COMPACT_ATOMS: atom_id res chain seq x y z
N MET A 1 -20.12 9.68 -16.93
CA MET A 1 -19.65 10.22 -15.61
C MET A 1 -20.72 10.00 -14.57
N PHE A 2 -20.37 9.69 -13.30
CA PHE A 2 -21.30 9.47 -12.20
C PHE A 2 -21.93 10.76 -11.68
N ASN A 3 -23.15 10.68 -11.14
CA ASN A 3 -23.78 11.79 -10.44
C ASN A 3 -23.46 11.78 -8.94
N LYS A 4 -23.34 10.58 -8.34
CA LYS A 4 -23.11 10.41 -6.91
C LYS A 4 -22.26 9.18 -6.62
N ILE A 5 -21.24 9.34 -5.78
CA ILE A 5 -20.33 8.28 -5.35
C ILE A 5 -20.42 8.11 -3.83
N LEU A 6 -20.62 6.86 -3.36
CA LEU A 6 -20.45 6.51 -1.96
C LEU A 6 -18.98 6.17 -1.70
N ILE A 7 -18.41 6.71 -0.63
CA ILE A 7 -17.04 6.44 -0.19
C ILE A 7 -17.10 5.39 0.92
N ALA A 8 -16.72 4.14 0.60
CA ALA A 8 -16.71 3.01 1.53
C ALA A 8 -15.40 2.95 2.33
N ASN A 9 -15.04 4.08 2.93
CA ASN A 9 -13.81 4.23 3.71
C ASN A 9 -13.95 5.38 4.72
N ARG A 10 -12.87 5.65 5.49
CA ARG A 10 -12.77 6.68 6.51
C ARG A 10 -11.43 7.42 6.44
N GLY A 11 -11.26 8.38 7.33
CA GLY A 11 -9.96 9.03 7.52
C GLY A 11 -9.53 9.87 6.33
N GLU A 12 -8.22 9.99 6.13
CA GLU A 12 -7.64 10.87 5.12
C GLU A 12 -8.01 10.45 3.69
N ILE A 13 -8.10 9.12 3.43
CA ILE A 13 -8.43 8.66 2.08
C ILE A 13 -9.89 8.98 1.71
N ALA A 14 -10.81 8.92 2.67
CA ALA A 14 -12.18 9.35 2.41
C ALA A 14 -12.24 10.85 2.08
N VAL A 15 -11.49 11.69 2.81
CA VAL A 15 -11.34 13.12 2.53
C VAL A 15 -10.71 13.35 1.14
N ARG A 16 -9.67 12.57 0.79
CA ARG A 16 -9.00 12.64 -0.53
C ARG A 16 -9.98 12.35 -1.68
N ILE A 17 -10.78 11.29 -1.54
CA ILE A 17 -11.78 10.91 -2.55
C ILE A 17 -12.89 11.98 -2.66
N ILE A 18 -13.39 12.49 -1.52
CA ILE A 18 -14.40 13.57 -1.51
C ILE A 18 -13.88 14.80 -2.27
N ARG A 19 -12.61 15.18 -2.05
CA ARG A 19 -11.99 16.32 -2.75
C ARG A 19 -11.92 16.09 -4.25
N ALA A 20 -11.55 14.88 -4.71
CA ALA A 20 -11.55 14.54 -6.13
C ALA A 20 -12.96 14.59 -6.72
N CYS A 21 -13.94 13.98 -6.09
CA CYS A 21 -15.34 14.03 -6.52
C CYS A 21 -15.86 15.47 -6.65
N ARG A 22 -15.56 16.32 -5.65
CA ARG A 22 -15.96 17.75 -5.70
C ARG A 22 -15.33 18.51 -6.86
N ALA A 23 -14.04 18.28 -7.14
CA ALA A 23 -13.35 18.88 -8.26
C ALA A 23 -13.95 18.45 -9.62
N MET A 24 -14.54 17.25 -9.67
CA MET A 24 -15.23 16.71 -10.84
C MET A 24 -16.74 17.03 -10.88
N GLY A 25 -17.27 17.76 -9.89
CA GLY A 25 -18.70 18.09 -9.79
C GLY A 25 -19.61 16.93 -9.42
N ILE A 26 -19.06 15.87 -8.80
CA ILE A 26 -19.77 14.65 -8.40
C ILE A 26 -20.17 14.76 -6.92
N LYS A 27 -21.43 14.44 -6.61
CA LYS A 27 -21.92 14.40 -5.23
C LYS A 27 -21.35 13.19 -4.49
N THR A 28 -21.24 13.33 -3.17
CA THR A 28 -20.59 12.34 -2.31
C THR A 28 -21.46 11.89 -1.15
N VAL A 29 -21.39 10.60 -0.83
CA VAL A 29 -21.95 10.00 0.37
C VAL A 29 -20.82 9.42 1.20
N ALA A 30 -20.59 9.97 2.40
CA ALA A 30 -19.67 9.38 3.36
C ALA A 30 -20.40 8.32 4.18
N VAL A 31 -19.76 7.18 4.43
CA VAL A 31 -20.22 6.25 5.47
C VAL A 31 -19.38 6.43 6.73
N TYR A 32 -19.98 6.19 7.90
CA TYR A 32 -19.27 6.29 9.16
C TYR A 32 -19.79 5.32 10.20
N SER A 33 -18.90 4.83 11.08
CA SER A 33 -19.27 4.14 12.30
C SER A 33 -19.63 5.14 13.39
N THR A 34 -20.24 4.68 14.49
CA THR A 34 -20.56 5.57 15.62
C THR A 34 -19.34 6.30 16.21
N ALA A 35 -18.12 5.71 16.10
CA ALA A 35 -16.87 6.33 16.54
C ALA A 35 -16.42 7.49 15.62
N ASP A 36 -16.81 7.48 14.35
CA ASP A 36 -16.41 8.49 13.36
C ASP A 36 -17.50 9.54 13.10
N ARG A 37 -18.50 9.65 13.97
CA ARG A 37 -19.61 10.61 13.78
C ARG A 37 -19.15 12.04 13.54
N GLN A 38 -18.05 12.44 14.18
CA GLN A 38 -17.46 13.78 14.06
C GLN A 38 -16.20 13.80 13.17
N ALA A 39 -15.94 12.73 12.41
CA ALA A 39 -14.78 12.70 11.52
C ALA A 39 -14.97 13.64 10.33
N LEU A 40 -13.89 14.27 9.87
CA LEU A 40 -13.92 15.33 8.84
C LEU A 40 -14.63 14.90 7.55
N HIS A 41 -14.50 13.64 7.14
CA HIS A 41 -15.15 13.15 5.92
C HIS A 41 -16.68 13.21 5.99
N THR A 42 -17.28 13.11 7.20
CA THR A 42 -18.74 13.22 7.37
C THR A 42 -19.24 14.64 7.18
N TYR A 43 -18.42 15.65 7.51
CA TYR A 43 -18.74 17.08 7.30
C TYR A 43 -18.48 17.54 5.88
N LEU A 44 -17.53 16.93 5.20
CA LEU A 44 -17.15 17.30 3.85
C LEU A 44 -18.06 16.70 2.79
N ALA A 45 -18.61 15.53 3.00
CA ALA A 45 -19.51 14.88 2.05
C ALA A 45 -20.86 15.63 1.94
N ASP A 46 -21.55 15.46 0.81
CA ASP A 46 -22.91 16.04 0.63
C ASP A 46 -23.94 15.31 1.51
N GLU A 47 -23.75 14.00 1.72
CA GLU A 47 -24.55 13.17 2.59
C GLU A 47 -23.67 12.28 3.46
N ALA A 48 -24.15 11.93 4.66
CA ALA A 48 -23.41 11.02 5.56
C ALA A 48 -24.35 10.00 6.19
N VAL A 49 -23.98 8.71 6.16
CA VAL A 49 -24.79 7.59 6.63
C VAL A 49 -24.03 6.78 7.69
N CYS A 50 -24.65 6.63 8.87
CA CYS A 50 -24.11 5.74 9.91
C CYS A 50 -24.36 4.27 9.51
N ILE A 51 -23.26 3.49 9.41
CA ILE A 51 -23.33 2.09 8.96
C ILE A 51 -23.14 1.06 10.10
N GLY A 52 -23.04 1.50 11.35
CA GLY A 52 -22.95 0.59 12.48
C GLY A 52 -22.09 1.10 13.65
N PRO A 53 -21.83 0.24 14.64
CA PRO A 53 -21.02 0.56 15.80
C PRO A 53 -19.52 0.70 15.45
N ALA A 54 -18.71 1.10 16.46
CA ALA A 54 -17.29 1.38 16.29
C ALA A 54 -16.44 0.23 15.69
N PRO A 55 -16.59 -1.07 16.09
CA PRO A 55 -15.78 -2.13 15.51
C PRO A 55 -15.94 -2.22 13.98
N ALA A 56 -14.81 -2.27 13.27
CA ALA A 56 -14.79 -2.30 11.79
C ALA A 56 -15.61 -3.48 11.22
N ARG A 57 -15.57 -4.64 11.88
CA ARG A 57 -16.36 -5.82 11.46
C ARG A 57 -17.84 -5.54 11.36
N ASP A 58 -18.36 -4.70 12.24
CA ASP A 58 -19.79 -4.41 12.36
C ASP A 58 -20.19 -3.11 11.63
N SER A 59 -19.25 -2.44 10.97
CA SER A 59 -19.41 -1.17 10.23
C SER A 59 -18.68 -1.20 8.87
N TYR A 60 -17.44 -0.77 8.79
CA TYR A 60 -16.67 -0.63 7.51
C TYR A 60 -16.40 -1.95 6.78
N LEU A 61 -16.52 -3.10 7.44
CA LEU A 61 -16.47 -4.43 6.82
C LEU A 61 -17.87 -5.07 6.66
N ASN A 62 -18.93 -4.35 7.02
CA ASN A 62 -20.30 -4.82 6.84
C ASN A 62 -20.80 -4.48 5.42
N THR A 63 -20.62 -5.42 4.51
CA THR A 63 -20.98 -5.27 3.10
C THR A 63 -22.46 -4.93 2.88
N THR A 64 -23.35 -5.53 3.70
CA THR A 64 -24.80 -5.31 3.61
C THR A 64 -25.16 -3.87 4.00
N ALA A 65 -24.57 -3.36 5.09
CA ALA A 65 -24.84 -1.99 5.54
C ALA A 65 -24.33 -0.94 4.53
N ILE A 66 -23.16 -1.16 3.95
CA ILE A 66 -22.58 -0.26 2.93
C ILE A 66 -23.43 -0.29 1.66
N LEU A 67 -23.83 -1.47 1.18
CA LEU A 67 -24.67 -1.60 0.00
C LEU A 67 -26.04 -0.95 0.20
N ALA A 68 -26.66 -1.17 1.38
CA ALA A 68 -27.95 -0.54 1.72
C ALA A 68 -27.82 0.99 1.77
N ALA A 69 -26.71 1.53 2.28
CA ALA A 69 -26.44 2.96 2.26
C ALA A 69 -26.31 3.50 0.81
N ALA A 70 -25.64 2.77 -0.08
CA ALA A 70 -25.51 3.16 -1.48
C ALA A 70 -26.86 3.16 -2.20
N GLN A 71 -27.66 2.12 -2.03
CA GLN A 71 -29.01 2.03 -2.61
C GLN A 71 -29.94 3.10 -2.04
N GLY A 72 -29.93 3.27 -0.71
CA GLY A 72 -30.81 4.24 -0.02
C GLY A 72 -30.52 5.70 -0.37
N THR A 73 -29.28 6.02 -0.73
CA THR A 73 -28.86 7.37 -1.15
C THR A 73 -28.85 7.56 -2.67
N GLY A 74 -29.08 6.49 -3.44
CA GLY A 74 -29.04 6.50 -4.90
C GLY A 74 -27.64 6.79 -5.44
N ALA A 75 -26.59 6.21 -4.83
CA ALA A 75 -25.23 6.30 -5.35
C ALA A 75 -25.05 5.41 -6.59
N ASP A 76 -24.43 5.96 -7.64
CA ASP A 76 -24.14 5.24 -8.89
C ASP A 76 -22.94 4.29 -8.75
N ALA A 77 -22.02 4.65 -7.86
CA ALA A 77 -20.77 3.93 -7.68
C ALA A 77 -20.29 3.96 -6.22
N ILE A 78 -19.40 3.01 -5.88
CA ILE A 78 -18.73 2.93 -4.58
C ILE A 78 -17.22 3.03 -4.81
N HIS A 79 -16.56 3.97 -4.13
CA HIS A 79 -15.10 4.04 -4.07
C HIS A 79 -14.62 3.45 -2.75
N PRO A 80 -13.89 2.32 -2.77
CA PRO A 80 -13.46 1.64 -1.56
C PRO A 80 -12.19 2.25 -0.92
N GLY A 81 -11.45 3.11 -1.63
CA GLY A 81 -10.14 3.60 -1.20
C GLY A 81 -9.11 2.48 -1.09
N TYR A 82 -8.45 2.39 0.06
CA TYR A 82 -7.55 1.30 0.43
C TYR A 82 -7.94 0.69 1.79
N GLY A 83 -7.49 -0.54 2.07
CA GLY A 83 -7.91 -1.29 3.27
C GLY A 83 -9.39 -1.68 3.24
N PHE A 84 -9.93 -2.12 4.35
CA PHE A 84 -11.31 -2.58 4.51
C PHE A 84 -11.78 -3.50 3.36
N LEU A 85 -12.70 -3.02 2.52
CA LEU A 85 -13.31 -3.81 1.44
C LEU A 85 -12.66 -3.59 0.06
N SER A 86 -11.58 -2.82 -0.04
CA SER A 86 -10.96 -2.46 -1.31
C SER A 86 -10.43 -3.65 -2.12
N GLU A 87 -10.02 -4.73 -1.45
CA GLU A 87 -9.54 -5.97 -2.05
C GLU A 87 -10.48 -7.16 -1.76
N ASN A 88 -11.76 -6.89 -1.52
CA ASN A 88 -12.77 -7.92 -1.26
C ASN A 88 -13.53 -8.24 -2.55
N SER A 89 -13.16 -9.36 -3.21
CA SER A 89 -13.80 -9.81 -4.45
C SER A 89 -15.30 -10.08 -4.31
N THR A 90 -15.72 -10.60 -3.15
CA THR A 90 -17.13 -10.84 -2.86
C THR A 90 -17.92 -9.54 -2.80
N PHE A 91 -17.37 -8.48 -2.18
CA PHE A 91 -17.99 -7.17 -2.15
C PHE A 91 -18.07 -6.51 -3.51
N ALA A 92 -16.97 -6.55 -4.28
CA ALA A 92 -16.96 -6.05 -5.65
C ALA A 92 -17.98 -6.76 -6.54
N LYS A 93 -18.14 -8.10 -6.38
CA LYS A 93 -19.19 -8.86 -7.04
C LYS A 93 -20.58 -8.44 -6.58
N LEU A 94 -20.77 -8.23 -5.27
CA LEU A 94 -22.06 -7.80 -4.71
C LEU A 94 -22.48 -6.42 -5.25
N CYS A 95 -21.56 -5.49 -5.42
CA CYS A 95 -21.81 -4.19 -6.08
C CYS A 95 -22.32 -4.41 -7.52
N ARG A 96 -21.59 -5.20 -8.31
CA ARG A 96 -21.95 -5.54 -9.69
C ARG A 96 -23.35 -6.19 -9.79
N ASP A 97 -23.64 -7.15 -8.92
CA ASP A 97 -24.91 -7.85 -8.91
C ASP A 97 -26.10 -6.96 -8.49
N ASN A 98 -25.84 -5.76 -7.99
CA ASN A 98 -26.82 -4.73 -7.60
C ASN A 98 -26.75 -3.44 -8.45
N ASP A 99 -26.17 -3.51 -9.64
CA ASP A 99 -26.06 -2.39 -10.58
C ASP A 99 -25.33 -1.15 -10.01
N ILE A 100 -24.41 -1.35 -9.05
CA ILE A 100 -23.56 -0.31 -8.49
C ILE A 100 -22.13 -0.54 -8.98
N VAL A 101 -21.50 0.50 -9.56
CA VAL A 101 -20.14 0.39 -10.05
C VAL A 101 -19.16 0.37 -8.87
N PHE A 102 -18.34 -0.69 -8.78
CA PHE A 102 -17.20 -0.73 -7.87
C PHE A 102 -16.02 -0.03 -8.54
N ILE A 103 -15.52 1.08 -7.95
CA ILE A 103 -14.36 1.83 -8.47
C ILE A 103 -13.08 1.09 -8.08
N GLY A 104 -12.65 0.20 -8.94
CA GLY A 104 -11.55 -0.73 -8.75
C GLY A 104 -11.53 -1.79 -9.85
N PRO A 105 -10.65 -2.80 -9.75
CA PRO A 105 -10.60 -3.90 -10.71
C PRO A 105 -11.80 -4.85 -10.54
N THR A 106 -11.92 -5.78 -11.48
CA THR A 106 -13.01 -6.76 -11.45
C THR A 106 -12.85 -7.76 -10.28
N PRO A 107 -13.94 -8.33 -9.76
CA PRO A 107 -13.88 -9.34 -8.69
C PRO A 107 -12.94 -10.52 -9.02
N GLU A 108 -12.91 -10.93 -10.28
CA GLU A 108 -12.09 -12.05 -10.78
C GLU A 108 -10.60 -11.73 -10.71
N VAL A 109 -10.22 -10.46 -10.97
CA VAL A 109 -8.83 -9.99 -10.85
C VAL A 109 -8.42 -9.88 -9.39
N ILE A 110 -9.28 -9.33 -8.53
CA ILE A 110 -9.04 -9.24 -7.08
C ILE A 110 -8.78 -10.64 -6.51
N ASP A 111 -9.65 -11.59 -6.82
CA ASP A 111 -9.55 -12.97 -6.32
C ASP A 111 -8.26 -13.66 -6.81
N ARG A 112 -7.95 -13.53 -8.11
CA ARG A 112 -6.75 -14.12 -8.73
C ARG A 112 -5.47 -13.56 -8.10
N MET A 113 -5.39 -12.25 -7.92
CA MET A 113 -4.17 -11.61 -7.41
C MET A 113 -4.06 -11.71 -5.88
N GLY A 114 -5.17 -11.83 -5.16
CA GLY A 114 -5.19 -12.13 -3.72
C GLY A 114 -4.67 -13.53 -3.38
N ASN A 115 -4.70 -14.46 -4.34
CA ASN A 115 -4.10 -15.80 -4.16
C ASN A 115 -2.62 -15.79 -4.56
N LYS A 116 -1.71 -15.80 -3.57
CA LYS A 116 -0.25 -15.69 -3.80
C LYS A 116 0.30 -16.73 -4.80
N SER A 117 -0.18 -17.98 -4.75
CA SER A 117 0.27 -19.04 -5.66
C SER A 117 -0.20 -18.81 -7.08
N GLN A 118 -1.45 -18.34 -7.27
CA GLN A 118 -1.99 -18.01 -8.58
C GLN A 118 -1.33 -16.75 -9.16
N ALA A 119 -1.16 -15.71 -8.33
CA ALA A 119 -0.49 -14.48 -8.71
C ALA A 119 0.94 -14.78 -9.21
N ARG A 120 1.73 -15.53 -8.41
CA ARG A 120 3.10 -15.92 -8.77
C ARG A 120 3.15 -16.71 -10.08
N ARG A 121 2.25 -17.69 -10.28
CA ARG A 121 2.17 -18.47 -11.53
C ARG A 121 1.85 -17.56 -12.71
N THR A 122 0.85 -16.70 -12.58
CA THR A 122 0.46 -15.76 -13.63
C THR A 122 1.64 -14.86 -14.03
N MET A 123 2.41 -14.37 -13.05
CA MET A 123 3.60 -13.55 -13.32
C MET A 123 4.71 -14.32 -14.03
N MET A 124 4.97 -15.56 -13.61
CA MET A 124 5.92 -16.45 -14.30
C MET A 124 5.52 -16.68 -15.76
N ASP A 125 4.24 -16.97 -15.99
CA ASP A 125 3.72 -17.23 -17.35
C ASP A 125 3.78 -15.96 -18.24
N ALA A 126 3.67 -14.79 -17.63
CA ALA A 126 3.83 -13.49 -18.30
C ALA A 126 5.30 -13.09 -18.51
N GLY A 127 6.26 -13.84 -17.98
CA GLY A 127 7.69 -13.52 -18.07
C GLY A 127 8.13 -12.39 -17.14
N VAL A 128 7.37 -12.11 -16.09
CA VAL A 128 7.75 -11.18 -15.02
C VAL A 128 8.67 -11.92 -14.04
N PRO A 129 9.81 -11.34 -13.65
CA PRO A 129 10.73 -11.98 -12.71
C PRO A 129 10.04 -12.30 -11.37
N VAL A 130 10.21 -13.52 -10.89
CA VAL A 130 9.72 -13.96 -9.57
C VAL A 130 10.89 -14.52 -8.77
N VAL A 131 10.83 -14.45 -7.44
CA VAL A 131 11.88 -15.03 -6.59
C VAL A 131 12.10 -16.49 -6.97
N PRO A 132 13.34 -16.95 -7.26
CA PRO A 132 13.62 -18.36 -7.52
C PRO A 132 13.09 -19.25 -6.42
N GLY A 133 12.38 -20.32 -6.79
CA GLY A 133 11.73 -21.17 -5.78
C GLY A 133 10.95 -22.33 -6.41
N THR A 134 10.25 -23.06 -5.56
CA THR A 134 9.48 -24.23 -5.96
C THR A 134 8.22 -23.86 -6.73
N LYS A 135 7.90 -24.65 -7.75
CA LYS A 135 6.69 -24.44 -8.57
C LYS A 135 5.45 -25.14 -7.98
N LYS A 136 5.66 -26.10 -7.10
CA LYS A 136 4.60 -26.90 -6.49
C LYS A 136 4.80 -26.95 -4.97
N GLY A 137 3.70 -27.12 -4.25
CA GLY A 137 3.76 -27.36 -2.83
C GLY A 137 4.48 -28.67 -2.49
N ILE A 138 5.19 -28.67 -1.39
CA ILE A 138 5.99 -29.78 -0.87
C ILE A 138 5.45 -30.14 0.52
N HIS A 139 5.40 -31.45 0.81
CA HIS A 139 4.93 -31.96 2.11
C HIS A 139 6.03 -32.71 2.86
N ASP A 140 7.05 -33.17 2.13
CA ASP A 140 8.13 -34.02 2.61
C ASP A 140 9.44 -33.25 2.71
N VAL A 141 10.15 -33.37 3.83
CA VAL A 141 11.36 -32.61 4.12
C VAL A 141 12.54 -33.02 3.23
N ASP A 142 12.64 -34.31 2.89
CA ASP A 142 13.76 -34.80 2.07
C ASP A 142 13.61 -34.32 0.62
N VAL A 143 12.37 -34.33 0.10
CA VAL A 143 12.05 -33.74 -1.21
C VAL A 143 12.29 -32.21 -1.20
N ALA A 144 11.96 -31.54 -0.10
CA ALA A 144 12.22 -30.14 0.07
C ALA A 144 13.72 -29.81 0.06
N LEU A 145 14.53 -30.62 0.76
CA LEU A 145 15.99 -30.46 0.84
C LEU A 145 16.65 -30.57 -0.54
N GLU A 146 16.24 -31.56 -1.33
CA GLU A 146 16.72 -31.71 -2.72
C GLU A 146 16.45 -30.45 -3.56
N GLN A 147 15.27 -29.86 -3.42
CA GLN A 147 14.94 -28.61 -4.14
C GLN A 147 15.70 -27.41 -3.57
N ALA A 148 15.87 -27.36 -2.24
CA ALA A 148 16.66 -26.31 -1.60
C ALA A 148 18.10 -26.25 -2.13
N ARG A 149 18.75 -27.40 -2.31
CA ARG A 149 20.09 -27.49 -2.94
C ARG A 149 20.14 -26.89 -4.35
N THR A 150 19.04 -26.97 -5.09
CA THR A 150 18.94 -26.40 -6.46
C THR A 150 18.70 -24.89 -6.41
N ILE A 151 17.93 -24.40 -5.44
CA ILE A 151 17.60 -22.98 -5.27
C ILE A 151 18.80 -22.21 -4.72
N GLY A 152 19.55 -22.81 -3.78
CA GLY A 152 20.67 -22.19 -3.08
C GLY A 152 20.26 -21.42 -1.81
N TRP A 153 21.10 -21.48 -0.77
CA TRP A 153 20.89 -20.78 0.49
C TRP A 153 21.24 -19.31 0.44
N PRO A 154 20.64 -18.49 1.33
CA PRO A 154 19.61 -18.86 2.31
C PRO A 154 18.24 -19.08 1.66
N ILE A 155 17.42 -19.95 2.32
CA ILE A 155 16.10 -20.37 1.83
C ILE A 155 15.00 -19.84 2.75
N MET A 156 14.01 -19.19 2.16
CA MET A 156 12.76 -18.87 2.82
C MET A 156 11.78 -20.03 2.65
N ILE A 157 11.39 -20.63 3.75
CA ILE A 157 10.37 -21.68 3.83
C ILE A 157 9.04 -21.01 4.15
N LYS A 158 8.01 -21.23 3.32
CA LYS A 158 6.69 -20.57 3.44
C LYS A 158 5.56 -21.57 3.41
N ALA A 159 4.58 -21.40 4.30
CA ALA A 159 3.32 -22.15 4.23
C ALA A 159 2.47 -21.69 3.03
N SER A 160 1.81 -22.63 2.36
CA SER A 160 0.86 -22.35 1.26
C SER A 160 -0.29 -21.44 1.69
N SER A 161 -0.84 -21.70 2.86
CA SER A 161 -1.98 -21.00 3.44
C SER A 161 -1.58 -19.89 4.42
N GLY A 162 -0.28 -19.52 4.45
CA GLY A 162 0.29 -18.59 5.42
C GLY A 162 -0.05 -17.12 5.16
N GLY A 163 -0.18 -16.37 6.26
CA GLY A 163 -0.35 -14.91 6.25
C GLY A 163 0.19 -14.29 7.55
N GLY A 164 0.60 -13.01 7.51
CA GLY A 164 1.09 -12.30 8.69
C GLY A 164 2.37 -12.88 9.32
N GLY A 165 3.24 -13.52 8.53
CA GLY A 165 4.51 -14.07 9.00
C GLY A 165 4.43 -15.46 9.69
N LYS A 166 3.24 -16.01 9.90
CA LYS A 166 3.08 -17.35 10.45
C LYS A 166 3.37 -18.44 9.41
N GLY A 167 4.09 -19.49 9.82
CA GLY A 167 4.51 -20.56 8.90
C GLY A 167 5.60 -20.11 7.93
N MET A 168 6.41 -19.10 8.29
CA MET A 168 7.57 -18.65 7.54
C MET A 168 8.84 -18.78 8.38
N ARG A 169 9.90 -19.36 7.80
CA ARG A 169 11.23 -19.50 8.41
C ARG A 169 12.31 -19.29 7.36
N VAL A 170 13.40 -18.70 7.76
CA VAL A 170 14.64 -18.68 6.97
C VAL A 170 15.53 -19.81 7.45
N SER A 171 16.07 -20.57 6.51
CA SER A 171 17.15 -21.51 6.72
C SER A 171 18.41 -20.93 6.09
N GLU A 172 19.46 -20.79 6.88
CA GLU A 172 20.72 -20.17 6.46
C GLU A 172 21.65 -21.18 5.75
N SER A 173 21.47 -22.47 6.03
CA SER A 173 22.32 -23.53 5.50
C SER A 173 21.57 -24.85 5.36
N GLU A 174 22.25 -25.86 4.78
CA GLU A 174 21.72 -27.21 4.69
C GLU A 174 21.54 -27.86 6.06
N GLU A 175 22.38 -27.49 7.05
CA GLU A 175 22.41 -28.11 8.36
C GLU A 175 21.15 -27.78 9.19
N ASP A 176 20.63 -26.56 9.08
CA ASP A 176 19.43 -26.13 9.84
C ASP A 176 18.12 -26.32 9.08
N PHE A 177 18.19 -26.68 7.78
CA PHE A 177 17.04 -26.71 6.89
C PHE A 177 15.92 -27.63 7.38
N ALA A 178 16.23 -28.84 7.77
CA ALA A 178 15.23 -29.81 8.18
C ALA A 178 14.47 -29.35 9.44
N ASP A 179 15.18 -28.77 10.39
CA ASP A 179 14.57 -28.23 11.62
C ASP A 179 13.66 -27.04 11.29
N MET A 180 14.11 -26.09 10.49
CA MET A 180 13.33 -24.91 10.08
C MET A 180 12.09 -25.31 9.27
N PHE A 181 12.21 -26.30 8.36
CA PHE A 181 11.09 -26.83 7.59
C PHE A 181 10.03 -27.45 8.49
N ASN A 182 10.44 -28.32 9.42
CA ASN A 182 9.53 -29.01 10.34
C ASN A 182 8.84 -28.04 11.32
N ILE A 183 9.54 -26.98 11.76
CA ILE A 183 8.94 -25.93 12.61
C ILE A 183 7.89 -25.16 11.81
N ALA A 184 8.22 -24.67 10.62
CA ALA A 184 7.31 -23.93 9.77
C ALA A 184 6.06 -24.75 9.39
N GLN A 185 6.25 -26.03 9.06
CA GLN A 185 5.15 -26.94 8.71
C GLN A 185 4.21 -27.19 9.90
N ARG A 186 4.75 -27.40 11.11
CA ARG A 186 3.95 -27.56 12.33
C ARG A 186 3.14 -26.30 12.65
N GLU A 187 3.75 -25.14 12.50
CA GLU A 187 3.02 -23.87 12.66
C GLU A 187 1.89 -23.72 11.65
N SER A 188 2.13 -24.09 10.39
CA SER A 188 1.13 -24.06 9.33
C SER A 188 -0.06 -24.96 9.63
N VAL A 189 0.20 -26.20 10.03
CA VAL A 189 -0.83 -27.15 10.42
C VAL A 189 -1.66 -26.63 11.60
N ASN A 190 -0.99 -26.10 12.63
CA ASN A 190 -1.68 -25.60 13.82
C ASN A 190 -2.53 -24.35 13.55
N ALA A 191 -2.06 -23.46 12.66
CA ALA A 191 -2.75 -22.20 12.38
C ALA A 191 -3.79 -22.30 11.26
N PHE A 192 -3.55 -23.16 10.26
CA PHE A 192 -4.33 -23.17 9.00
C PHE A 192 -4.83 -24.56 8.61
N GLY A 193 -4.41 -25.63 9.28
CA GLY A 193 -4.78 -27.01 8.94
C GLY A 193 -4.14 -27.55 7.65
N ASP A 194 -3.12 -26.85 7.12
CA ASP A 194 -2.44 -27.17 5.84
C ASP A 194 -0.94 -27.39 6.08
N ASN A 195 -0.41 -28.51 5.59
CA ASN A 195 1.01 -28.87 5.70
C ASN A 195 1.81 -28.61 4.43
N THR A 196 1.21 -27.93 3.45
CA THR A 196 1.84 -27.61 2.17
C THR A 196 2.84 -26.47 2.33
N MET A 197 4.10 -26.72 1.99
CA MET A 197 5.18 -25.74 2.07
C MET A 197 5.70 -25.38 0.69
N TYR A 198 6.22 -24.16 0.56
CA TYR A 198 6.96 -23.67 -0.60
C TYR A 198 8.34 -23.21 -0.16
N LEU A 199 9.32 -23.34 -1.04
CA LEU A 199 10.66 -22.81 -0.86
C LEU A 199 10.91 -21.68 -1.84
N GLU A 200 11.52 -20.62 -1.35
CA GLU A 200 12.00 -19.51 -2.16
C GLU A 200 13.41 -19.11 -1.70
N ARG A 201 14.22 -18.59 -2.60
CA ARG A 201 15.48 -17.96 -2.22
C ARG A 201 15.19 -16.81 -1.27
N ALA A 202 15.84 -16.75 -0.11
CA ALA A 202 15.73 -15.60 0.76
C ALA A 202 16.54 -14.43 0.18
N VAL A 203 15.86 -13.34 -0.16
CA VAL A 203 16.51 -12.12 -0.61
C VAL A 203 17.02 -11.39 0.64
N GLN A 204 18.34 -11.28 0.76
CA GLN A 204 18.96 -10.63 1.93
C GLN A 204 18.97 -9.12 1.77
N ASN A 205 18.65 -8.40 2.85
CA ASN A 205 18.65 -6.93 2.90
C ASN A 205 17.98 -6.29 1.67
N PRO A 206 16.76 -6.75 1.28
CA PRO A 206 16.16 -6.29 0.06
C PRO A 206 15.74 -4.82 0.15
N ARG A 207 15.69 -4.16 -1.00
CA ARG A 207 14.93 -2.93 -1.16
C ARG A 207 13.51 -3.29 -1.59
N HIS A 208 12.55 -2.57 -1.03
CA HIS A 208 11.15 -2.66 -1.46
C HIS A 208 10.90 -1.56 -2.48
N VAL A 209 10.88 -1.93 -3.74
CA VAL A 209 10.60 -1.01 -4.85
C VAL A 209 9.33 -1.47 -5.55
N GLU A 210 8.44 -0.53 -5.82
CA GLU A 210 7.14 -0.84 -6.41
C GLU A 210 6.82 0.08 -7.58
N VAL A 211 6.02 -0.39 -8.52
CA VAL A 211 5.62 0.39 -9.69
C VAL A 211 4.11 0.68 -9.65
N GLN A 212 3.76 1.96 -9.67
CA GLN A 212 2.38 2.39 -9.82
C GLN A 212 1.90 2.14 -11.24
N ILE A 213 0.81 1.42 -11.39
CA ILE A 213 0.13 1.28 -12.69
C ILE A 213 -1.28 1.86 -12.63
N ILE A 214 -1.79 2.23 -13.80
CA ILE A 214 -3.21 2.48 -14.01
C ILE A 214 -3.61 1.92 -15.37
N ALA A 215 -4.82 1.36 -15.45
CA ALA A 215 -5.33 0.76 -16.68
C ALA A 215 -6.82 1.08 -16.86
N ASP A 216 -7.24 1.19 -18.11
CA ASP A 216 -8.64 1.45 -18.48
C ASP A 216 -9.32 0.21 -19.11
N ASN A 217 -10.60 0.37 -19.42
CA ASN A 217 -11.40 -0.67 -20.10
C ASN A 217 -11.19 -0.71 -21.61
N HIS A 218 -10.31 0.15 -22.16
CA HIS A 218 -10.01 0.27 -23.60
C HIS A 218 -8.69 -0.43 -23.98
N GLY A 219 -8.01 -1.04 -23.01
CA GLY A 219 -6.75 -1.77 -23.19
C GLY A 219 -5.50 -0.94 -22.99
N ASN A 220 -5.64 0.32 -22.56
CA ASN A 220 -4.50 1.14 -22.19
C ASN A 220 -4.01 0.74 -20.78
N VAL A 221 -2.70 0.56 -20.64
CA VAL A 221 -2.02 0.32 -19.36
C VAL A 221 -0.81 1.23 -19.31
N VAL A 222 -0.72 2.04 -18.28
CA VAL A 222 0.36 3.03 -18.08
C VAL A 222 1.05 2.77 -16.75
N ALA A 223 2.39 2.75 -16.76
CA ALA A 223 3.24 2.76 -15.58
C ALA A 223 3.65 4.19 -15.24
N LEU A 224 3.42 4.60 -14.00
CA LEU A 224 3.60 5.98 -13.51
C LEU A 224 4.90 6.17 -12.71
N GLY A 225 5.88 5.31 -12.94
CA GLY A 225 7.14 5.31 -12.22
C GLY A 225 7.12 4.47 -10.94
N GLU A 226 8.29 4.40 -10.34
CA GLU A 226 8.51 3.60 -9.14
C GLU A 226 8.46 4.44 -7.86
N ARG A 227 8.22 3.73 -6.76
CA ARG A 227 8.39 4.21 -5.38
C ARG A 227 9.37 3.31 -4.65
N ASP A 228 10.15 3.88 -3.75
CA ASP A 228 10.93 3.15 -2.75
C ASP A 228 10.18 3.18 -1.42
N CYS A 229 9.88 1.99 -0.92
CA CYS A 229 9.14 1.78 0.33
C CYS A 229 9.96 0.94 1.33
N SER A 230 11.31 1.03 1.25
CA SER A 230 12.21 0.22 2.06
C SER A 230 12.18 0.61 3.54
N VAL A 231 11.91 1.90 3.85
CA VAL A 231 11.83 2.36 5.25
C VAL A 231 10.51 1.90 5.86
N GLN A 232 10.55 0.75 6.53
CA GLN A 232 9.39 0.08 7.10
C GLN A 232 9.71 -0.58 8.44
N ARG A 233 8.70 -0.77 9.28
CA ARG A 233 8.80 -1.48 10.54
C ARG A 233 7.73 -2.57 10.59
N ASN A 234 8.11 -3.81 10.89
CA ASN A 234 7.20 -4.96 10.91
C ASN A 234 6.37 -5.07 9.61
N HIS A 235 6.99 -4.81 8.45
CA HIS A 235 6.35 -4.76 7.13
C HIS A 235 5.28 -3.66 6.97
N GLN A 236 5.29 -2.64 7.83
CA GLN A 236 4.49 -1.43 7.68
C GLN A 236 5.37 -0.29 7.20
N LYS A 237 5.08 0.24 6.03
CA LYS A 237 5.79 1.36 5.42
C LYS A 237 5.66 2.60 6.31
N MET A 238 6.74 3.33 6.51
CA MET A 238 6.80 4.54 7.34
C MET A 238 7.18 5.77 6.55
N ILE A 239 8.09 5.60 5.58
CA ILE A 239 8.56 6.63 4.66
C ILE A 239 8.58 6.02 3.27
N GLU A 240 8.01 6.75 2.32
CA GLU A 240 8.00 6.39 0.92
C GLU A 240 8.55 7.53 0.08
N GLU A 241 9.26 7.20 -0.98
CA GLU A 241 9.83 8.20 -1.89
C GLU A 241 9.69 7.81 -3.37
N SER A 242 9.62 8.79 -4.24
CA SER A 242 9.60 8.62 -5.69
C SER A 242 10.39 9.75 -6.35
N PRO A 243 11.28 9.42 -7.30
CA PRO A 243 11.76 8.09 -7.70
C PRO A 243 12.55 7.38 -6.59
N SER A 244 12.84 6.07 -6.78
CA SER A 244 13.74 5.34 -5.89
C SER A 244 15.19 5.84 -6.05
N PRO A 245 15.89 6.20 -4.96
CA PRO A 245 17.30 6.60 -5.04
C PRO A 245 18.21 5.49 -5.59
N LEU A 246 17.78 4.23 -5.50
CA LEU A 246 18.52 3.10 -6.05
C LEU A 246 18.53 3.10 -7.58
N LEU A 247 17.53 3.70 -8.23
CA LEU A 247 17.34 3.72 -9.68
C LEU A 247 17.74 5.06 -10.32
N ASP A 248 18.17 6.04 -9.55
CA ASP A 248 18.49 7.39 -10.05
C ASP A 248 19.52 7.43 -11.19
N ALA A 249 20.46 6.47 -11.19
CA ALA A 249 21.51 6.37 -12.21
C ALA A 249 21.26 5.24 -13.23
N ASP A 250 20.11 4.56 -13.21
CA ASP A 250 19.86 3.36 -14.04
C ASP A 250 18.47 3.41 -14.72
N GLU A 251 18.36 4.29 -15.70
CA GLU A 251 17.15 4.44 -16.50
C GLU A 251 16.75 3.16 -17.25
N ASP A 252 17.72 2.30 -17.61
CA ASP A 252 17.43 1.04 -18.29
C ASP A 252 16.77 0.03 -17.33
N LEU A 253 17.21 -0.01 -16.08
CA LEU A 253 16.60 -0.85 -15.07
C LEU A 253 15.18 -0.34 -14.72
N ARG A 254 15.03 0.98 -14.52
CA ARG A 254 13.72 1.62 -14.32
C ARG A 254 12.75 1.25 -15.42
N ARG A 255 13.15 1.41 -16.69
CA ARG A 255 12.31 1.09 -17.83
C ARG A 255 11.92 -0.38 -17.85
N ARG A 256 12.86 -1.32 -17.60
CA ARG A 256 12.55 -2.75 -17.54
C ARG A 256 11.54 -3.07 -16.44
N MET A 257 11.66 -2.46 -15.25
CA MET A 257 10.70 -2.67 -14.15
C MET A 257 9.31 -2.14 -14.52
N MET A 258 9.22 -0.97 -15.14
CA MET A 258 7.95 -0.43 -15.64
C MET A 258 7.33 -1.30 -16.72
N ASP A 259 8.12 -1.80 -17.68
CA ASP A 259 7.66 -2.70 -18.73
C ASP A 259 7.11 -4.02 -18.14
N ASP A 260 7.79 -4.58 -17.13
CA ASP A 260 7.34 -5.79 -16.46
C ASP A 260 6.08 -5.55 -15.62
N ALA A 261 5.93 -4.38 -15.01
CA ALA A 261 4.69 -4.00 -14.34
C ALA A 261 3.51 -3.87 -15.33
N VAL A 262 3.73 -3.29 -16.51
CA VAL A 262 2.73 -3.24 -17.58
C VAL A 262 2.38 -4.64 -18.09
N LYS A 263 3.37 -5.53 -18.27
CA LYS A 263 3.13 -6.95 -18.64
C LYS A 263 2.29 -7.66 -17.58
N ALA A 264 2.62 -7.46 -16.29
CA ALA A 264 1.88 -8.02 -15.17
C ALA A 264 0.41 -7.60 -15.21
N ALA A 265 0.13 -6.31 -15.36
CA ALA A 265 -1.22 -5.76 -15.43
C ALA A 265 -2.01 -6.30 -16.63
N ARG A 266 -1.38 -6.35 -17.81
CA ARG A 266 -1.99 -6.90 -19.04
C ARG A 266 -2.31 -8.40 -18.91
N ALA A 267 -1.43 -9.18 -18.28
CA ALA A 267 -1.60 -10.62 -18.11
C ALA A 267 -2.84 -10.99 -17.28
N VAL A 268 -3.27 -10.10 -16.39
CA VAL A 268 -4.47 -10.31 -15.56
C VAL A 268 -5.71 -9.58 -16.07
N GLY A 269 -5.58 -8.75 -17.12
CA GLY A 269 -6.66 -7.90 -17.62
C GLY A 269 -7.03 -6.83 -16.58
N TYR A 270 -6.02 -6.19 -15.99
CA TYR A 270 -6.20 -5.20 -14.93
C TYR A 270 -6.90 -3.94 -15.41
N THR A 271 -7.75 -3.37 -14.56
CA THR A 271 -8.37 -2.05 -14.76
C THR A 271 -8.31 -1.27 -13.45
N SER A 272 -8.32 0.08 -13.52
CA SER A 272 -8.16 0.99 -12.38
C SER A 272 -6.69 1.17 -11.96
N ALA A 273 -6.45 1.87 -10.82
CA ALA A 273 -5.12 2.03 -10.24
C ALA A 273 -4.72 0.78 -9.46
N GLY A 274 -3.48 0.36 -9.58
CA GLY A 274 -2.88 -0.75 -8.86
C GLY A 274 -1.38 -0.59 -8.74
N THR A 275 -0.75 -1.46 -7.97
CA THR A 275 0.70 -1.41 -7.75
C THR A 275 1.29 -2.80 -7.86
N ILE A 276 2.41 -2.90 -8.56
CA ILE A 276 3.23 -4.12 -8.62
C ILE A 276 4.41 -3.93 -7.68
N GLU A 277 4.47 -4.72 -6.62
CA GLU A 277 5.53 -4.69 -5.63
C GLU A 277 6.64 -5.67 -5.98
N PHE A 278 7.89 -5.20 -5.86
CA PHE A 278 9.10 -5.98 -6.11
C PHE A 278 10.05 -5.93 -4.91
N LEU A 279 10.73 -7.04 -4.67
CA LEU A 279 11.95 -7.07 -3.84
C LEU A 279 13.16 -6.97 -4.77
N MET A 280 14.07 -6.07 -4.45
CA MET A 280 15.32 -5.89 -5.19
C MET A 280 16.50 -6.25 -4.31
N ASP A 281 17.39 -7.12 -4.82
CA ASP A 281 18.61 -7.53 -4.13
C ASP A 281 19.76 -6.53 -4.33
N ALA A 282 20.90 -6.79 -3.67
CA ALA A 282 22.09 -5.96 -3.75
C ALA A 282 22.70 -5.90 -5.17
N ASP A 283 22.47 -6.94 -5.98
CA ASP A 283 22.93 -7.03 -7.37
C ASP A 283 21.97 -6.34 -8.36
N ARG A 284 20.92 -5.67 -7.82
CA ARG A 284 19.84 -5.00 -8.58
C ARG A 284 18.97 -5.95 -9.41
N ASN A 285 18.92 -7.24 -9.04
CA ASN A 285 17.88 -8.11 -9.55
C ASN A 285 16.59 -7.84 -8.78
N TYR A 286 15.47 -7.74 -9.48
CA TYR A 286 14.16 -7.51 -8.88
C TYR A 286 13.23 -8.68 -9.12
N TYR A 287 12.37 -8.93 -8.15
CA TYR A 287 11.46 -10.07 -8.15
C TYR A 287 10.08 -9.65 -7.70
N PHE A 288 9.06 -10.04 -8.46
CA PHE A 288 7.67 -9.82 -8.09
C PHE A 288 7.39 -10.39 -6.69
N MET A 289 6.81 -9.58 -5.85
CA MET A 289 6.36 -9.94 -4.51
C MET A 289 4.85 -10.14 -4.47
N GLU A 290 4.11 -9.08 -4.80
CA GLU A 290 2.65 -9.10 -4.86
C GLU A 290 2.11 -7.96 -5.75
N MET A 291 0.80 -8.03 -6.03
CA MET A 291 0.07 -6.94 -6.68
C MET A 291 -1.02 -6.44 -5.74
N ASN A 292 -0.97 -5.16 -5.42
CA ASN A 292 -2.07 -4.51 -4.72
C ASN A 292 -3.11 -4.05 -5.73
N THR A 293 -4.31 -4.63 -5.62
CA THR A 293 -5.42 -4.40 -6.58
C THR A 293 -6.29 -3.21 -6.19
N ARG A 294 -5.64 -2.13 -5.75
CA ARG A 294 -6.25 -0.90 -5.23
C ARG A 294 -5.26 0.26 -5.29
N ILE A 295 -5.74 1.46 -5.00
CA ILE A 295 -4.86 2.57 -4.66
C ILE A 295 -4.14 2.30 -3.34
N GLN A 296 -2.93 2.80 -3.16
CA GLN A 296 -2.15 2.65 -1.94
C GLN A 296 -2.06 3.97 -1.15
N VAL A 297 -1.64 3.89 0.13
CA VAL A 297 -1.45 5.06 1.01
C VAL A 297 -0.50 6.06 0.35
N GLU A 298 0.60 5.55 -0.19
CA GLU A 298 1.75 6.26 -0.77
C GLU A 298 1.56 6.72 -2.23
N HIS A 299 0.34 6.65 -2.77
CA HIS A 299 0.05 7.14 -4.12
C HIS A 299 0.44 8.61 -4.31
N CYS A 300 0.48 9.37 -3.23
CA CYS A 300 0.74 10.79 -3.23
C CYS A 300 2.11 11.17 -3.79
N VAL A 301 3.18 10.40 -3.50
CA VAL A 301 4.51 10.69 -4.04
C VAL A 301 4.54 10.52 -5.56
N THR A 302 3.82 9.52 -6.10
CA THR A 302 3.66 9.35 -7.55
C THR A 302 2.90 10.54 -8.15
N GLU A 303 1.78 10.95 -7.55
CA GLU A 303 1.01 12.11 -8.02
C GLU A 303 1.87 13.39 -8.07
N MET A 304 2.72 13.59 -7.05
CA MET A 304 3.60 14.77 -6.99
C MET A 304 4.63 14.79 -8.13
N VAL A 305 5.31 13.67 -8.39
CA VAL A 305 6.37 13.63 -9.41
C VAL A 305 5.85 13.51 -10.84
N THR A 306 4.65 12.97 -11.05
CA THR A 306 4.05 12.80 -12.38
C THR A 306 3.04 13.90 -12.74
N HIS A 307 2.59 14.69 -11.75
CA HIS A 307 1.49 15.65 -11.87
C HIS A 307 0.17 15.03 -12.37
N THR A 308 -0.11 13.79 -11.92
CA THR A 308 -1.36 13.07 -12.20
C THR A 308 -2.29 13.11 -11.00
N ASP A 309 -3.60 12.99 -11.23
CA ASP A 309 -4.63 12.77 -10.19
C ASP A 309 -5.13 11.33 -10.30
N LEU A 310 -4.50 10.40 -9.56
CA LEU A 310 -4.84 8.97 -9.62
C LEU A 310 -6.28 8.69 -9.19
N VAL A 311 -6.78 9.36 -8.16
CA VAL A 311 -8.16 9.17 -7.70
C VAL A 311 -9.16 9.67 -8.75
N GLY A 312 -8.87 10.82 -9.38
CA GLY A 312 -9.67 11.33 -10.48
C GLY A 312 -9.70 10.38 -11.68
N GLU A 313 -8.54 9.82 -12.06
CA GLU A 313 -8.45 8.84 -13.15
C GLU A 313 -9.17 7.52 -12.81
N MET A 314 -9.09 7.02 -11.58
CA MET A 314 -9.87 5.86 -11.15
C MET A 314 -11.37 6.06 -11.36
N ILE A 315 -11.88 7.26 -11.03
CA ILE A 315 -13.30 7.61 -11.22
C ILE A 315 -13.64 7.67 -12.72
N ARG A 316 -12.79 8.27 -13.56
CA ARG A 316 -12.99 8.34 -15.02
C ARG A 316 -13.01 6.95 -15.65
N VAL A 317 -12.02 6.12 -15.32
CA VAL A 317 -11.93 4.73 -15.81
C VAL A 317 -13.17 3.92 -15.43
N ALA A 318 -13.60 4.03 -14.17
CA ALA A 318 -14.80 3.35 -13.70
C ALA A 318 -16.08 3.85 -14.38
N ALA A 319 -16.12 5.11 -14.81
CA ALA A 319 -17.20 5.68 -15.62
C ALA A 319 -17.14 5.29 -17.11
N GLY A 320 -16.15 4.47 -17.51
CA GLY A 320 -15.98 3.98 -18.89
C GLY A 320 -15.19 4.90 -19.79
N GLU A 321 -14.55 5.94 -19.27
CA GLU A 321 -13.68 6.84 -20.05
C GLU A 321 -12.29 6.20 -20.26
N PRO A 322 -11.61 6.49 -21.36
CA PRO A 322 -10.21 6.12 -21.52
C PRO A 322 -9.33 6.95 -20.57
N LEU A 323 -8.11 6.49 -20.31
CA LEU A 323 -7.10 7.27 -19.58
C LEU A 323 -6.90 8.64 -20.25
N SER A 324 -6.74 9.69 -19.45
CA SER A 324 -6.53 11.07 -19.94
C SER A 324 -5.10 11.32 -20.46
N PHE A 325 -4.20 10.35 -20.29
CA PHE A 325 -2.79 10.40 -20.71
C PHE A 325 -2.33 9.02 -21.23
N SER A 326 -1.26 9.04 -22.00
CA SER A 326 -0.54 7.86 -22.50
C SER A 326 0.78 7.65 -21.72
N GLN A 327 1.49 6.56 -22.02
CA GLN A 327 2.82 6.31 -21.43
C GLN A 327 3.83 7.41 -21.79
N ASP A 328 3.74 7.98 -22.98
CA ASP A 328 4.66 9.02 -23.48
C ASP A 328 4.47 10.38 -22.76
N ASP A 329 3.34 10.59 -22.09
CA ASP A 329 3.04 11.80 -21.33
C ASP A 329 3.63 11.76 -19.92
N ILE A 330 4.06 10.56 -19.45
CA ILE A 330 4.55 10.37 -18.10
C ILE A 330 6.04 10.70 -18.01
N ALA A 331 6.35 11.68 -17.16
CA ALA A 331 7.72 12.07 -16.84
C ALA A 331 7.85 12.29 -15.33
N LEU A 332 8.84 11.66 -14.71
CA LEU A 332 9.16 11.88 -13.30
C LEU A 332 9.89 13.23 -13.15
N ARG A 333 9.32 14.14 -12.38
CA ARG A 333 9.85 15.51 -12.21
C ARG A 333 10.21 15.76 -10.76
N GLY A 334 11.50 15.96 -10.51
CA GLY A 334 12.01 16.16 -9.18
C GLY A 334 11.98 14.88 -8.33
N HIS A 335 11.82 15.06 -7.02
CA HIS A 335 11.79 13.98 -6.06
C HIS A 335 10.75 14.27 -4.97
N ALA A 336 9.90 13.31 -4.64
CA ALA A 336 8.90 13.43 -3.58
C ALA A 336 9.17 12.43 -2.46
N ILE A 337 8.92 12.85 -1.22
CA ILE A 337 9.00 12.02 -0.02
C ILE A 337 7.68 12.15 0.74
N GLU A 338 7.14 11.04 1.19
CA GLU A 338 6.00 10.96 2.10
C GLU A 338 6.47 10.43 3.46
N CYS A 339 6.04 11.07 4.56
CA CYS A 339 6.17 10.55 5.92
C CYS A 339 4.77 10.30 6.49
N ARG A 340 4.53 9.08 6.97
CA ARG A 340 3.30 8.75 7.69
C ARG A 340 3.39 9.21 9.13
N ILE A 341 2.47 10.07 9.54
CA ILE A 341 2.40 10.57 10.90
C ILE A 341 1.34 9.79 11.65
N ASN A 342 1.81 9.02 12.63
CA ASN A 342 0.98 8.11 13.41
C ASN A 342 0.87 8.58 14.86
N ALA A 343 -0.30 8.36 15.48
CA ALA A 343 -0.50 8.52 16.91
C ALA A 343 0.11 7.32 17.67
N GLU A 344 1.42 7.33 17.84
CA GLU A 344 2.22 6.25 18.41
C GLU A 344 3.33 6.83 19.30
N THR A 345 3.84 5.99 20.21
CA THR A 345 4.96 6.32 21.10
C THR A 345 6.17 5.47 20.70
N PRO A 346 7.12 5.97 19.89
CA PRO A 346 8.28 5.20 19.43
C PRO A 346 9.11 4.61 20.57
N GLU A 347 9.33 5.36 21.66
CA GLU A 347 10.12 4.93 22.84
C GLU A 347 9.45 3.77 23.60
N LYS A 348 8.16 3.53 23.36
CA LYS A 348 7.38 2.40 23.91
C LYS A 348 7.06 1.37 22.83
N ASN A 349 8.02 1.11 21.95
CA ASN A 349 7.87 0.14 20.86
C ASN A 349 6.67 0.47 19.94
N PHE A 350 6.47 1.76 19.64
CA PHE A 350 5.38 2.27 18.77
C PHE A 350 3.97 1.90 19.28
N MET A 351 3.80 1.90 20.59
CA MET A 351 2.49 1.68 21.20
C MET A 351 1.51 2.77 20.74
N PRO A 352 0.31 2.41 20.23
CA PRO A 352 -0.71 3.39 19.86
C PRO A 352 -1.05 4.35 20.97
N SER A 353 -1.28 5.62 20.61
CA SER A 353 -1.64 6.71 21.52
C SER A 353 -3.00 7.32 21.16
N PRO A 354 -4.11 6.60 21.37
CA PRO A 354 -5.44 7.14 21.15
C PRO A 354 -5.72 8.30 22.11
N GLY A 355 -6.57 9.23 21.69
CA GLY A 355 -6.91 10.40 22.49
C GLY A 355 -7.41 11.56 21.64
N THR A 356 -7.60 12.71 22.28
CA THR A 356 -8.08 13.92 21.60
C THR A 356 -6.93 14.85 21.24
N ILE A 357 -6.84 15.25 19.99
CA ILE A 357 -5.93 16.31 19.54
C ILE A 357 -6.46 17.64 20.04
N SER A 358 -5.78 18.25 21.00
CA SER A 358 -6.19 19.54 21.58
C SER A 358 -5.76 20.74 20.73
N GLN A 359 -4.66 20.59 19.97
CA GLN A 359 -4.15 21.60 19.04
C GLN A 359 -3.43 20.90 17.90
N MET A 360 -3.62 21.40 16.68
CA MET A 360 -2.95 20.93 15.48
C MET A 360 -2.55 22.10 14.60
N HIS A 361 -1.28 22.12 14.15
CA HIS A 361 -0.82 23.01 13.10
C HIS A 361 -0.23 22.17 11.97
N LEU A 362 -0.65 22.47 10.73
CA LEU A 362 -0.18 21.76 9.54
C LEU A 362 0.92 22.56 8.85
N PRO A 363 2.00 21.91 8.40
CA PRO A 363 3.03 22.59 7.62
C PRO A 363 2.51 23.02 6.26
N GLY A 364 3.17 24.02 5.69
CA GLY A 364 2.79 24.57 4.39
C GLY A 364 3.98 25.00 3.55
N GLY A 365 3.70 25.69 2.46
CA GLY A 365 4.70 26.25 1.55
C GLY A 365 4.79 25.53 0.20
N ASN A 366 5.76 25.97 -0.62
CA ASN A 366 5.90 25.48 -1.99
C ASN A 366 6.38 24.02 -2.02
N GLY A 367 5.56 23.14 -2.59
CA GLY A 367 5.85 21.72 -2.71
C GLY A 367 5.62 20.93 -1.41
N VAL A 368 4.79 21.45 -0.49
CA VAL A 368 4.30 20.75 0.71
C VAL A 368 2.82 20.44 0.54
N ARG A 369 2.46 19.18 0.72
CA ARG A 369 1.08 18.65 0.73
C ARG A 369 0.88 17.88 2.04
N VAL A 370 -0.28 18.07 2.66
CA VAL A 370 -0.70 17.29 3.83
C VAL A 370 -2.05 16.65 3.54
N ASP A 371 -2.09 15.31 3.59
CA ASP A 371 -3.33 14.55 3.51
C ASP A 371 -3.70 14.09 4.92
N THR A 372 -4.81 14.61 5.43
CA THR A 372 -5.28 14.33 6.80
C THR A 372 -6.80 14.47 6.90
N ALA A 373 -7.38 13.76 7.87
CA ALA A 373 -8.74 13.96 8.33
C ALA A 373 -8.79 14.51 9.77
N ALA A 374 -7.63 14.73 10.39
CA ALA A 374 -7.54 15.27 11.73
C ALA A 374 -7.62 16.79 11.75
N TYR A 375 -8.05 17.35 12.89
CA TYR A 375 -8.21 18.77 13.16
C TYR A 375 -8.24 19.01 14.69
N ASP A 376 -8.25 20.25 15.13
CA ASP A 376 -8.37 20.61 16.57
C ASP A 376 -9.66 20.04 17.17
N GLY A 377 -9.55 19.24 18.21
CA GLY A 377 -10.65 18.54 18.85
C GLY A 377 -10.97 17.14 18.27
N PHE A 378 -10.22 16.69 17.26
CA PHE A 378 -10.43 15.36 16.67
C PHE A 378 -10.04 14.27 17.67
N GLU A 379 -10.91 13.27 17.84
CA GLU A 379 -10.69 12.09 18.68
C GLU A 379 -10.08 10.94 17.85
N ILE A 380 -8.87 10.52 18.19
CA ILE A 380 -8.22 9.34 17.61
C ILE A 380 -8.75 8.12 18.32
N SER A 381 -9.56 7.36 17.61
CA SER A 381 -10.21 6.16 18.11
C SER A 381 -9.24 4.98 18.24
N PRO A 382 -9.32 4.15 19.29
CA PRO A 382 -8.54 2.92 19.43
C PRO A 382 -9.01 1.77 18.52
N TYR A 383 -10.10 1.97 17.77
CA TYR A 383 -10.69 0.93 16.92
C TYR A 383 -10.07 0.84 15.53
N TYR A 384 -9.28 1.83 15.12
CA TYR A 384 -8.74 1.93 13.76
C TYR A 384 -7.25 2.19 13.78
N ASP A 385 -6.64 2.23 12.59
CA ASP A 385 -5.23 2.54 12.42
C ASP A 385 -4.85 3.88 13.08
N SER A 386 -3.62 3.98 13.56
CA SER A 386 -3.07 5.12 14.28
C SER A 386 -2.68 6.30 13.38
N MET A 387 -2.75 6.17 12.05
CA MET A 387 -2.32 7.20 11.12
C MET A 387 -3.22 8.44 11.18
N ILE A 388 -2.61 9.58 11.51
CA ILE A 388 -3.26 10.89 11.64
C ILE A 388 -3.19 11.66 10.33
N ALA A 389 -2.01 11.64 9.70
CA ALA A 389 -1.70 12.44 8.53
C ALA A 389 -0.60 11.79 7.71
N LYS A 390 -0.49 12.24 6.45
CA LYS A 390 0.69 12.06 5.60
C LYS A 390 1.22 13.43 5.25
N ILE A 391 2.51 13.66 5.48
CA ILE A 391 3.23 14.85 4.98
C ILE A 391 3.93 14.40 3.70
N ILE A 392 3.66 15.08 2.62
CA ILE A 392 4.28 14.83 1.32
C ILE A 392 5.00 16.09 0.87
N VAL A 393 6.25 15.97 0.50
CA VAL A 393 7.03 17.09 -0.02
C VAL A 393 7.58 16.77 -1.40
N GLN A 394 7.78 17.80 -2.21
CA GLN A 394 8.46 17.69 -3.50
C GLN A 394 9.60 18.71 -3.59
N GLY A 395 10.79 18.22 -3.93
CA GLY A 395 11.95 19.01 -4.28
C GLY A 395 12.37 18.83 -5.74
N ARG A 396 13.29 19.67 -6.22
CA ARG A 396 13.90 19.50 -7.56
C ARG A 396 14.77 18.24 -7.64
N ASN A 397 15.23 17.77 -6.50
CA ASN A 397 16.00 16.55 -6.30
C ASN A 397 15.81 16.04 -4.87
N ARG A 398 16.36 14.85 -4.56
CA ARG A 398 16.22 14.19 -3.26
C ARG A 398 16.74 15.03 -2.08
N THR A 399 17.88 15.69 -2.23
CA THR A 399 18.48 16.54 -1.18
C THR A 399 17.53 17.70 -0.81
N GLU A 400 16.92 18.33 -1.80
CA GLU A 400 15.94 19.39 -1.55
C GLU A 400 14.66 18.83 -0.92
N ALA A 401 14.19 17.66 -1.35
CA ALA A 401 13.03 16.99 -0.77
C ALA A 401 13.27 16.66 0.72
N ILE A 402 14.43 16.10 1.08
CA ILE A 402 14.81 15.84 2.49
C ILE A 402 14.83 17.14 3.30
N ALA A 403 15.43 18.21 2.78
CA ALA A 403 15.48 19.49 3.47
C ALA A 403 14.06 20.07 3.71
N LYS A 404 13.14 19.95 2.74
CA LYS A 404 11.74 20.37 2.87
C LYS A 404 10.99 19.49 3.86
N MET A 405 11.22 18.18 3.86
CA MET A 405 10.57 17.27 4.81
C MET A 405 10.97 17.58 6.24
N ARG A 406 12.24 17.84 6.50
CA ARG A 406 12.71 18.29 7.82
C ARG A 406 11.97 19.54 8.29
N THR A 407 11.93 20.57 7.44
CA THR A 407 11.20 21.80 7.76
C THR A 407 9.71 21.54 8.00
N ALA A 408 9.07 20.70 7.22
CA ALA A 408 7.66 20.37 7.38
C ALA A 408 7.39 19.58 8.67
N LEU A 409 8.29 18.66 9.05
CA LEU A 409 8.20 17.92 10.31
C LEU A 409 8.40 18.83 11.54
N GLU A 410 9.35 19.79 11.47
CA GLU A 410 9.58 20.80 12.51
C GLU A 410 8.39 21.77 12.67
N GLU A 411 7.73 22.11 11.58
CA GLU A 411 6.58 23.04 11.56
C GLU A 411 5.29 22.36 12.06
N MET A 412 5.16 21.04 11.90
CA MET A 412 3.94 20.34 12.29
C MET A 412 3.82 20.25 13.81
N VAL A 413 2.67 20.70 14.33
CA VAL A 413 2.37 20.62 15.79
C VAL A 413 1.13 19.74 15.99
N ILE A 414 1.24 18.74 16.87
CA ILE A 414 0.13 17.91 17.32
C ILE A 414 0.24 17.81 18.86
N VAL A 415 -0.78 18.30 19.57
CA VAL A 415 -0.83 18.30 21.04
C VAL A 415 -2.02 17.45 21.49
N GLY A 416 -1.83 16.69 22.57
CA GLY A 416 -2.88 15.87 23.19
C GLY A 416 -2.67 14.37 23.02
N VAL A 417 -1.86 13.95 22.05
CA VAL A 417 -1.46 12.56 21.80
C VAL A 417 0.04 12.47 21.50
N ASN A 418 0.65 11.33 21.74
CA ASN A 418 2.02 11.10 21.27
C ASN A 418 2.01 10.76 19.80
N THR A 419 3.05 11.17 19.09
CA THR A 419 3.22 10.90 17.65
C THR A 419 4.64 10.45 17.33
N ASN A 420 4.84 9.92 16.13
CA ASN A 420 6.15 9.55 15.61
C ASN A 420 6.88 10.71 14.89
N LEU A 421 6.47 11.99 15.06
CA LEU A 421 7.05 13.15 14.39
C LEU A 421 8.56 13.26 14.60
N ASP A 422 9.01 13.25 15.87
CA ASP A 422 10.44 13.36 16.20
C ASP A 422 11.25 12.17 15.65
N PHE A 423 10.65 10.98 15.63
CA PHE A 423 11.26 9.79 15.05
C PHE A 423 11.43 9.93 13.52
N GLN A 424 10.43 10.43 12.81
CA GLN A 424 10.51 10.74 11.37
C GLN A 424 11.59 11.80 11.10
N TYR A 425 11.67 12.83 11.94
CA TYR A 425 12.70 13.85 11.82
C TYR A 425 14.11 13.27 12.00
N ALA A 426 14.31 12.41 13.01
CA ALA A 426 15.59 11.76 13.25
C ALA A 426 16.04 10.89 12.05
N ILE A 427 15.10 10.21 11.37
CA ILE A 427 15.41 9.49 10.14
C ILE A 427 15.87 10.45 9.03
N MET A 428 15.25 11.62 8.87
CA MET A 428 15.69 12.61 7.87
C MET A 428 17.11 13.15 8.11
N GLU A 429 17.61 13.08 9.36
CA GLU A 429 18.98 13.45 9.72
C GLU A 429 19.99 12.31 9.55
N ASN A 430 19.52 11.07 9.48
CA ASN A 430 20.38 9.88 9.43
C ASN A 430 21.19 9.82 8.13
N GLU A 431 22.49 9.53 8.23
CA GLU A 431 23.43 9.51 7.10
C GLU A 431 23.10 8.39 6.10
N THR A 432 22.71 7.20 6.57
CA THR A 432 22.36 6.05 5.73
C THR A 432 21.09 6.36 4.90
N PHE A 433 20.07 6.95 5.53
CA PHE A 433 18.87 7.41 4.82
C PHE A 433 19.22 8.51 3.80
N ARG A 434 20.00 9.52 4.21
CA ARG A 434 20.41 10.64 3.32
C ARG A 434 21.23 10.18 2.14
N ALA A 435 22.06 9.15 2.33
CA ALA A 435 22.83 8.52 1.25
C ALA A 435 21.98 7.65 0.30
N GLY A 436 20.69 7.41 0.61
CA GLY A 436 19.82 6.55 -0.18
C GLY A 436 20.11 5.05 -0.01
N LEU A 437 20.69 4.64 1.11
CA LEU A 437 21.15 3.27 1.37
C LEU A 437 20.21 2.48 2.30
N ALA A 438 19.12 3.08 2.78
CA ALA A 438 18.17 2.41 3.66
C ALA A 438 17.50 1.22 2.94
N ASP A 439 17.57 0.03 3.51
CA ASP A 439 16.90 -1.21 3.09
C ASP A 439 15.71 -1.55 4.00
N THR A 440 15.11 -2.73 3.83
CA THR A 440 13.95 -3.14 4.66
C THR A 440 14.30 -3.44 6.11
N GLY A 441 15.59 -3.59 6.47
CA GLY A 441 16.09 -3.75 7.84
C GLY A 441 16.51 -2.42 8.51
N PHE A 442 16.46 -1.31 7.77
CA PHE A 442 16.97 -0.01 8.22
C PHE A 442 16.41 0.44 9.58
N ILE A 443 15.10 0.32 9.80
CA ILE A 443 14.48 0.77 11.06
C ILE A 443 14.97 -0.05 12.26
N GLU A 444 15.17 -1.36 12.08
CA GLU A 444 15.70 -2.21 13.15
C GLU A 444 17.14 -1.84 13.49
N GLN A 445 17.97 -1.60 12.50
CA GLN A 445 19.35 -1.14 12.65
C GLN A 445 19.41 0.26 13.29
N PHE A 446 18.53 1.17 12.85
CA PHE A 446 18.43 2.52 13.41
C PHE A 446 18.05 2.51 14.89
N LEU A 447 17.08 1.68 15.29
CA LEU A 447 16.68 1.51 16.70
C LEU A 447 17.77 0.85 17.53
N ALA A 448 18.60 0.00 16.94
CA ALA A 448 19.77 -0.61 17.60
C ALA A 448 20.96 0.35 17.71
N GLY A 449 20.95 1.49 17.00
CA GLY A 449 22.06 2.43 16.94
C GLY A 449 23.23 1.94 16.10
N GLU A 450 22.96 1.11 15.10
CA GLU A 450 23.95 0.51 14.20
C GLU A 450 24.18 1.35 12.93
N VAL A 451 23.23 2.23 12.60
CA VAL A 451 23.23 3.15 11.45
C VAL A 451 22.77 4.54 11.85
#